data_4ec70d4b62b7ae7bdada9ac81df6d75a
#
_entry.id   4ec70d4b62b7ae7bdada9ac81df6d75a
#
_cell.length_a   1.000
_cell.length_b   1.000
_cell.length_c   1.000
_cell.angle_alpha   90.00
_cell.angle_beta   90.00
_cell.angle_gamma   90.00
#
_symmetry.space_group_name_H-M   'P 1'
#
loop_
_entity.id
_entity.type
_entity.pdbx_description
1 polymer ?
#
loop_
_entity_poly.entity_id
_entity_poly.type
_entity_poly.pdbx_seq_one_letter_code
_entity_poly.pdbx_strand_id
1 'polypeptide(L)'
;MPLQLKVAPTGTDHSAMVRRGELDFLYSNHNFIKENSGSGYRVFARTEGDAERGEIVVLETSPIQALADLEGQEMVFPHAAAFLGYHLPMDALLRKGIHVKSHFAGNQEGAMGQLKAGRVVAAGVNAAVMQAFAQRENVAYRTLWSSDKYVTLALSAHPNVPADTVKAVRETFLKMSDDPEGAKVLLASAEVLEPPRPGKEPRPLRFVASKDSEFDNIRKFYRSTLVKVELQ
;
A
#
# COMPACT_ATOMS: atom_id res chain seq x y z
N MET A 1 15.86 -2.24 24.44
CA MET A 1 15.11 -0.97 24.40
C MET A 1 13.68 -1.28 23.93
N PRO A 2 12.65 -0.92 24.70
CA PRO A 2 11.26 -1.15 24.27
C PRO A 2 10.89 -0.18 23.14
N LEU A 3 10.14 -0.67 22.14
CA LEU A 3 9.48 0.14 21.13
C LEU A 3 8.03 0.37 21.55
N GLN A 4 7.53 1.58 21.36
CA GLN A 4 6.12 1.91 21.57
C GLN A 4 5.42 1.98 20.22
N LEU A 5 4.40 1.14 20.02
CA LEU A 5 3.56 1.22 18.82
C LEU A 5 2.64 2.44 18.89
N LYS A 6 2.65 3.26 17.84
CA LYS A 6 1.65 4.30 17.58
C LYS A 6 0.89 3.94 16.31
N VAL A 7 -0.43 3.87 16.42
CA VAL A 7 -1.34 3.65 15.29
C VAL A 7 -2.14 4.92 15.09
N ALA A 8 -2.01 5.51 13.89
CA ALA A 8 -2.80 6.69 13.54
C ALA A 8 -4.24 6.27 13.21
N PRO A 9 -5.26 7.09 13.56
CA PRO A 9 -6.66 6.79 13.25
C PRO A 9 -6.94 6.67 11.75
N THR A 10 -6.26 7.49 10.93
CA THR A 10 -6.41 7.52 9.47
C THR A 10 -5.06 7.57 8.76
N GLY A 11 -5.04 7.25 7.46
CA GLY A 11 -3.86 7.42 6.62
C GLY A 11 -3.40 8.88 6.52
N THR A 12 -4.34 9.84 6.60
CA THR A 12 -4.04 11.28 6.62
C THR A 12 -3.31 11.67 7.90
N ASP A 13 -3.81 11.22 9.07
CA ASP A 13 -3.15 11.47 10.36
C ASP A 13 -1.74 10.87 10.37
N HIS A 14 -1.59 9.63 9.89
CA HIS A 14 -0.28 9.00 9.76
C HIS A 14 0.67 9.84 8.89
N SER A 15 0.20 10.30 7.74
CA SER A 15 0.99 11.15 6.83
C SER A 15 1.42 12.46 7.50
N ALA A 16 0.53 13.08 8.28
CA ALA A 16 0.83 14.28 9.04
C ALA A 16 1.89 14.04 10.13
N MET A 17 1.81 12.91 10.86
CA MET A 17 2.82 12.53 11.86
C MET A 17 4.19 12.30 11.22
N VAL A 18 4.23 11.65 10.04
CA VAL A 18 5.48 11.47 9.26
C VAL A 18 6.08 12.81 8.88
N ARG A 19 5.27 13.74 8.37
CA ARG A 19 5.74 15.07 7.96
C ARG A 19 6.32 15.88 9.11
N ARG A 20 5.73 15.75 10.31
CA ARG A 20 6.22 16.43 11.53
C ARG A 20 7.36 15.72 12.23
N GLY A 21 7.80 14.53 11.73
CA GLY A 21 8.88 13.75 12.33
C GLY A 21 8.57 13.22 13.73
N GLU A 22 7.30 12.95 14.03
CA GLU A 22 6.84 12.49 15.36
C GLU A 22 7.14 11.01 15.63
N LEU A 23 7.56 10.26 14.62
CA LEU A 23 7.78 8.82 14.69
C LEU A 23 9.27 8.53 14.50
N ASP A 24 9.89 7.80 15.41
CA ASP A 24 11.28 7.37 15.28
C ASP A 24 11.45 6.36 14.15
N PHE A 25 10.49 5.46 14.01
CA PHE A 25 10.46 4.41 12.98
C PHE A 25 9.10 4.38 12.28
N LEU A 26 9.13 3.98 11.01
CA LEU A 26 7.94 3.80 10.18
C LEU A 26 7.89 2.39 9.61
N TYR A 27 6.71 1.82 9.55
CA TYR A 27 6.37 0.68 8.69
C TYR A 27 5.30 1.13 7.72
N SER A 28 5.70 1.87 6.71
CA SER A 28 4.80 2.42 5.69
C SER A 28 5.57 3.01 4.51
N ASN A 29 4.82 3.44 3.47
CA ASN A 29 5.36 4.17 2.32
C ASN A 29 5.07 5.67 2.37
N HIS A 30 4.53 6.19 3.49
CA HIS A 30 4.10 7.59 3.57
C HIS A 30 5.27 8.59 3.56
N ASN A 31 6.49 8.16 3.91
CA ASN A 31 7.69 8.98 3.79
C ASN A 31 8.07 9.31 2.33
N PHE A 32 7.54 8.57 1.34
CA PHE A 32 7.81 8.82 -0.07
C PHE A 32 6.84 9.81 -0.71
N ILE A 33 5.68 10.07 -0.09
CA ILE A 33 4.72 11.07 -0.55
C ILE A 33 5.43 12.42 -0.66
N LYS A 34 5.14 13.19 -1.72
CA LYS A 34 5.84 14.44 -2.03
C LYS A 34 5.89 15.40 -0.83
N GLU A 35 4.77 15.56 -0.14
CA GLU A 35 4.60 16.43 1.02
C GLU A 35 5.43 16.00 2.24
N ASN A 36 5.82 14.72 2.28
CA ASN A 36 6.60 14.11 3.36
C ASN A 36 8.06 13.89 2.98
N SER A 37 8.45 14.12 1.72
CA SER A 37 9.80 13.82 1.21
C SER A 37 10.93 14.58 1.93
N GLY A 38 10.61 15.74 2.54
CA GLY A 38 11.53 16.52 3.37
C GLY A 38 11.75 15.98 4.77
N SER A 39 10.98 14.99 5.23
CA SER A 39 11.10 14.40 6.58
C SER A 39 12.39 13.60 6.81
N GLY A 40 13.10 13.23 5.75
CA GLY A 40 14.45 12.66 5.82
C GLY A 40 14.53 11.19 6.24
N TYR A 41 13.41 10.49 6.43
CA TYR A 41 13.42 9.06 6.75
C TYR A 41 14.22 8.24 5.74
N ARG A 42 14.98 7.26 6.25
CA ARG A 42 15.78 6.33 5.46
C ARG A 42 15.35 4.89 5.67
N VAL A 43 15.19 4.16 4.59
CA VAL A 43 14.84 2.74 4.61
C VAL A 43 16.03 1.91 5.08
N PHE A 44 15.79 0.95 5.97
CA PHE A 44 16.80 0.01 6.46
C PHE A 44 16.38 -1.47 6.31
N ALA A 45 15.08 -1.75 6.17
CA ALA A 45 14.53 -3.08 5.95
C ALA A 45 13.16 -2.98 5.23
N ARG A 46 12.62 -4.09 4.79
CA ARG A 46 11.29 -4.23 4.23
C ARG A 46 10.71 -5.60 4.51
N THR A 47 9.43 -5.77 4.30
CA THR A 47 8.82 -7.09 4.24
C THR A 47 9.39 -7.87 3.05
N GLU A 48 9.69 -9.15 3.24
CA GLU A 48 9.99 -10.07 2.15
C GLU A 48 8.72 -10.26 1.31
N GLY A 49 8.86 -10.26 0.01
CA GLY A 49 7.75 -10.45 -0.91
C GLY A 49 8.07 -9.90 -2.29
N ASP A 50 7.26 -10.30 -3.24
CA ASP A 50 7.33 -9.79 -4.60
C ASP A 50 6.92 -8.33 -4.64
N ALA A 51 7.47 -7.60 -5.62
CA ALA A 51 6.98 -6.28 -5.93
C ALA A 51 5.52 -6.34 -6.41
N GLU A 52 4.70 -5.46 -5.88
CA GLU A 52 3.26 -5.40 -6.11
C GLU A 52 2.90 -4.32 -7.12
N ARG A 53 1.66 -4.36 -7.62
CA ARG A 53 1.15 -3.39 -8.59
C ARG A 53 -0.21 -2.84 -8.18
N GLY A 54 -0.50 -1.62 -8.62
CA GLY A 54 -1.84 -1.05 -8.60
C GLY A 54 -2.62 -1.45 -9.83
N GLU A 55 -3.90 -1.65 -9.69
CA GLU A 55 -4.81 -1.99 -10.79
C GLU A 55 -6.07 -1.14 -10.77
N ILE A 56 -6.65 -0.95 -11.97
CA ILE A 56 -8.03 -0.50 -12.15
C ILE A 56 -8.82 -1.71 -12.58
N VAL A 57 -9.84 -2.05 -11.80
CA VAL A 57 -10.64 -3.25 -12.01
C VAL A 57 -12.12 -2.93 -12.10
N VAL A 58 -12.84 -3.77 -12.84
CA VAL A 58 -14.31 -3.76 -12.97
C VAL A 58 -14.83 -5.18 -12.75
N LEU A 59 -16.11 -5.33 -12.43
CA LEU A 59 -16.73 -6.66 -12.43
C LEU A 59 -16.68 -7.28 -13.82
N GLU A 60 -16.56 -8.60 -13.93
CA GLU A 60 -16.55 -9.31 -15.22
C GLU A 60 -17.80 -9.02 -16.06
N THR A 61 -18.94 -8.81 -15.40
CA THR A 61 -20.23 -8.48 -16.04
C THR A 61 -20.38 -7.00 -16.42
N SER A 62 -19.37 -6.17 -16.09
CA SER A 62 -19.42 -4.73 -16.37
C SER A 62 -19.43 -4.44 -17.88
N PRO A 63 -20.21 -3.48 -18.36
CA PRO A 63 -20.16 -3.00 -19.74
C PRO A 63 -18.87 -2.22 -20.06
N ILE A 64 -18.14 -1.74 -19.05
CA ILE A 64 -16.90 -0.98 -19.20
C ILE A 64 -15.80 -1.90 -19.76
N GLN A 65 -15.25 -1.60 -20.93
CA GLN A 65 -14.26 -2.44 -21.60
C GLN A 65 -12.87 -1.80 -21.65
N ALA A 66 -12.78 -0.48 -21.58
CA ALA A 66 -11.55 0.28 -21.67
C ALA A 66 -11.50 1.41 -20.65
N LEU A 67 -10.29 1.95 -20.40
CA LEU A 67 -10.13 3.10 -19.50
C LEU A 67 -10.95 4.32 -19.95
N ALA A 68 -11.09 4.54 -21.26
CA ALA A 68 -11.86 5.66 -21.80
C ALA A 68 -13.34 5.63 -21.39
N ASP A 69 -13.90 4.45 -21.17
CA ASP A 69 -15.29 4.28 -20.74
C ASP A 69 -15.52 4.76 -19.29
N LEU A 70 -14.45 5.03 -18.56
CA LEU A 70 -14.49 5.54 -17.18
C LEU A 70 -14.68 7.06 -17.10
N GLU A 71 -14.65 7.81 -18.22
CA GLU A 71 -14.84 9.26 -18.20
C GLU A 71 -16.17 9.62 -17.53
N GLY A 72 -16.12 10.48 -16.50
CA GLY A 72 -17.28 10.92 -15.73
C GLY A 72 -17.92 9.86 -14.81
N GLN A 73 -17.41 8.64 -14.80
CA GLN A 73 -17.97 7.54 -14.01
C GLN A 73 -17.58 7.62 -12.53
N GLU A 74 -18.35 6.94 -11.68
CA GLU A 74 -18.04 6.79 -10.25
C GLU A 74 -17.06 5.64 -10.03
N MET A 75 -15.97 5.95 -9.35
CA MET A 75 -14.89 5.01 -9.07
C MET A 75 -14.50 5.07 -7.61
N VAL A 76 -14.26 3.93 -6.98
CA VAL A 76 -13.86 3.85 -5.57
C VAL A 76 -12.38 3.55 -5.42
N PHE A 77 -11.81 4.12 -4.37
CA PHE A 77 -10.41 3.93 -3.96
C PHE A 77 -10.35 3.63 -2.45
N PRO A 78 -9.28 3.00 -1.95
CA PRO A 78 -9.16 2.71 -0.52
C PRO A 78 -9.15 3.98 0.33
N HIS A 79 -8.19 4.86 0.11
CA HIS A 79 -8.03 6.16 0.78
C HIS A 79 -7.05 7.03 -0.01
N ALA A 80 -7.05 8.34 0.27
CA ALA A 80 -6.27 9.34 -0.48
C ALA A 80 -4.74 9.15 -0.41
N ALA A 81 -4.20 8.44 0.60
CA ALA A 81 -2.78 8.14 0.74
C ALA A 81 -2.39 6.75 0.18
N ALA A 82 -3.32 5.99 -0.42
CA ALA A 82 -3.05 4.65 -0.93
C ALA A 82 -2.21 4.69 -2.21
N PHE A 83 -0.94 4.29 -2.13
CA PHE A 83 -0.04 4.33 -3.28
C PHE A 83 -0.52 3.43 -4.42
N LEU A 84 -0.66 2.12 -4.18
CA LEU A 84 -1.08 1.15 -5.20
C LEU A 84 -2.55 1.30 -5.58
N GLY A 85 -3.42 1.53 -4.59
CA GLY A 85 -4.86 1.55 -4.80
C GLY A 85 -5.44 2.89 -5.25
N TYR A 86 -4.68 4.00 -5.14
CA TYR A 86 -5.16 5.32 -5.54
C TYR A 86 -4.17 6.09 -6.41
N HIS A 87 -2.94 6.35 -5.92
CA HIS A 87 -2.05 7.27 -6.64
C HIS A 87 -1.67 6.73 -8.02
N LEU A 88 -1.32 5.44 -8.13
CA LEU A 88 -0.96 4.86 -9.43
C LEU A 88 -2.15 4.80 -10.39
N PRO A 89 -3.34 4.28 -10.00
CA PRO A 89 -4.52 4.29 -10.84
C PRO A 89 -4.96 5.69 -11.28
N MET A 90 -5.01 6.63 -10.35
CA MET A 90 -5.43 8.00 -10.64
C MET A 90 -4.45 8.72 -11.57
N ASP A 91 -3.14 8.56 -11.36
CA ASP A 91 -2.12 9.14 -12.24
C ASP A 91 -2.26 8.61 -13.69
N ALA A 92 -2.55 7.31 -13.82
CA ALA A 92 -2.78 6.70 -15.13
C ALA A 92 -4.00 7.28 -15.85
N LEU A 93 -5.09 7.51 -15.13
CA LEU A 93 -6.30 8.15 -15.67
C LEU A 93 -6.01 9.60 -16.07
N LEU A 94 -5.42 10.40 -15.17
CA LEU A 94 -5.10 11.80 -15.43
C LEU A 94 -4.15 11.99 -16.61
N ARG A 95 -3.14 11.13 -16.78
CA ARG A 95 -2.23 11.15 -17.93
C ARG A 95 -2.91 10.88 -19.26
N LYS A 96 -4.07 10.23 -19.23
CA LYS A 96 -4.92 9.98 -20.40
C LYS A 96 -6.04 11.02 -20.57
N GLY A 97 -6.10 12.01 -19.68
CA GLY A 97 -7.16 13.03 -19.67
C GLY A 97 -8.52 12.48 -19.24
N ILE A 98 -8.56 11.36 -18.51
CA ILE A 98 -9.78 10.71 -18.02
C ILE A 98 -10.06 11.19 -16.60
N HIS A 99 -11.26 11.74 -16.39
CA HIS A 99 -11.70 12.28 -15.11
C HIS A 99 -12.82 11.45 -14.53
N VAL A 100 -12.64 10.92 -13.34
CA VAL A 100 -13.61 10.09 -12.63
C VAL A 100 -14.14 10.80 -11.39
N LYS A 101 -15.32 10.43 -10.93
CA LYS A 101 -15.88 10.85 -9.64
C LYS A 101 -15.32 9.92 -8.57
N SER A 102 -14.34 10.41 -7.79
CA SER A 102 -13.61 9.60 -6.81
C SER A 102 -14.37 9.47 -5.50
N HIS A 103 -14.49 8.24 -4.99
CA HIS A 103 -14.98 7.92 -3.65
C HIS A 103 -13.91 7.20 -2.86
N PHE A 104 -13.82 7.44 -1.56
CA PHE A 104 -12.90 6.75 -0.66
C PHE A 104 -13.66 5.86 0.32
N ALA A 105 -13.29 4.57 0.36
CA ALA A 105 -13.98 3.57 1.18
C ALA A 105 -13.31 3.34 2.56
N GLY A 106 -12.21 4.06 2.84
CA GLY A 106 -11.44 3.93 4.08
C GLY A 106 -10.32 2.89 4.03
N ASN A 107 -10.54 1.78 3.33
CA ASN A 107 -9.54 0.71 3.16
C ASN A 107 -9.79 -0.12 1.90
N GLN A 108 -8.88 -1.08 1.61
CA GLN A 108 -8.97 -1.95 0.42
C GLN A 108 -10.24 -2.81 0.42
N GLU A 109 -10.59 -3.42 1.56
CA GLU A 109 -11.77 -4.28 1.69
C GLU A 109 -13.06 -3.50 1.38
N GLY A 110 -13.18 -2.29 1.92
CA GLY A 110 -14.31 -1.40 1.66
C GLY A 110 -14.45 -1.04 0.17
N ALA A 111 -13.33 -0.75 -0.51
CA ALA A 111 -13.34 -0.43 -1.93
C ALA A 111 -13.81 -1.64 -2.77
N MET A 112 -13.25 -2.81 -2.52
CA MET A 112 -13.62 -4.04 -3.22
C MET A 112 -15.07 -4.47 -2.91
N GLY A 113 -15.52 -4.27 -1.66
CA GLY A 113 -16.91 -4.53 -1.26
C GLY A 113 -17.92 -3.63 -1.97
N GLN A 114 -17.61 -2.34 -2.19
CA GLN A 114 -18.46 -1.43 -2.95
C GLN A 114 -18.53 -1.82 -4.43
N LEU A 115 -17.41 -2.23 -5.02
CA LEU A 115 -17.39 -2.77 -6.39
C LEU A 115 -18.24 -4.04 -6.50
N LYS A 116 -18.05 -5.02 -5.60
CA LYS A 116 -18.85 -6.27 -5.55
C LYS A 116 -20.35 -5.99 -5.45
N ALA A 117 -20.72 -5.00 -4.65
CA ALA A 117 -22.11 -4.60 -4.46
C ALA A 117 -22.70 -3.79 -5.63
N GLY A 118 -21.93 -3.50 -6.68
CA GLY A 118 -22.37 -2.70 -7.84
C GLY A 118 -22.66 -1.23 -7.51
N ARG A 119 -22.12 -0.70 -6.40
CA ARG A 119 -22.32 0.71 -6.00
C ARG A 119 -21.49 1.67 -6.84
N VAL A 120 -20.44 1.18 -7.45
CA VAL A 120 -19.51 1.90 -8.34
C VAL A 120 -19.18 1.01 -9.52
N VAL A 121 -18.76 1.60 -10.63
CA VAL A 121 -18.46 0.84 -11.86
C VAL A 121 -17.05 0.28 -11.87
N ALA A 122 -16.12 0.90 -11.14
CA ALA A 122 -14.71 0.50 -11.10
C ALA A 122 -14.08 0.77 -9.74
N ALA A 123 -12.97 0.10 -9.47
CA ALA A 123 -12.15 0.31 -8.27
C ALA A 123 -10.66 0.42 -8.61
N GLY A 124 -9.96 1.29 -7.88
CA GLY A 124 -8.50 1.29 -7.81
C GLY A 124 -8.04 0.43 -6.64
N VAL A 125 -7.18 -0.56 -6.88
CA VAL A 125 -6.85 -1.60 -5.90
C VAL A 125 -5.37 -1.98 -5.92
N ASN A 126 -4.90 -2.61 -4.83
CA ASN A 126 -3.70 -3.44 -4.84
C ASN A 126 -4.06 -4.79 -5.49
N ALA A 127 -3.33 -5.20 -6.52
CA ALA A 127 -3.61 -6.40 -7.30
C ALA A 127 -3.63 -7.68 -6.46
N ALA A 128 -2.66 -7.85 -5.54
CA ALA A 128 -2.59 -9.04 -4.68
C ALA A 128 -3.78 -9.12 -3.72
N VAL A 129 -4.16 -7.98 -3.13
CA VAL A 129 -5.31 -7.88 -2.21
C VAL A 129 -6.62 -8.12 -2.96
N MET A 130 -6.75 -7.56 -4.18
CA MET A 130 -7.93 -7.82 -5.03
C MET A 130 -8.06 -9.29 -5.40
N GLN A 131 -6.96 -9.93 -5.78
CA GLN A 131 -6.96 -11.36 -6.10
C GLN A 131 -7.39 -12.22 -4.91
N ALA A 132 -6.87 -11.94 -3.72
CA ALA A 132 -7.26 -12.65 -2.50
C ALA A 132 -8.74 -12.43 -2.14
N PHE A 133 -9.21 -11.19 -2.23
CA PHE A 133 -10.62 -10.84 -2.04
C PHE A 133 -11.52 -11.59 -3.03
N ALA A 134 -11.20 -11.56 -4.32
CA ALA A 134 -11.99 -12.19 -5.37
C ALA A 134 -12.13 -13.71 -5.17
N GLN A 135 -11.05 -14.37 -4.73
CA GLN A 135 -11.08 -15.80 -4.39
C GLN A 135 -11.95 -16.08 -3.16
N ARG A 136 -11.81 -15.31 -2.09
CA ARG A 136 -12.58 -15.47 -0.85
C ARG A 136 -14.07 -15.20 -1.06
N GLU A 137 -14.39 -14.15 -1.78
CA GLU A 137 -15.75 -13.67 -1.96
C GLU A 137 -16.45 -14.22 -3.22
N ASN A 138 -15.74 -15.08 -3.99
CA ASN A 138 -16.19 -15.63 -5.27
C ASN A 138 -16.65 -14.53 -6.26
N VAL A 139 -15.81 -13.53 -6.48
CA VAL A 139 -16.05 -12.38 -7.36
C VAL A 139 -15.24 -12.55 -8.64
N ALA A 140 -15.90 -12.58 -9.78
CA ALA A 140 -15.24 -12.49 -11.08
C ALA A 140 -15.04 -11.01 -11.46
N TYR A 141 -13.82 -10.66 -11.82
CA TYR A 141 -13.43 -9.30 -12.19
C TYR A 141 -12.47 -9.29 -13.37
N ARG A 142 -12.39 -8.14 -14.03
CA ARG A 142 -11.49 -7.88 -15.14
C ARG A 142 -10.62 -6.66 -14.84
N THR A 143 -9.34 -6.77 -15.15
CA THR A 143 -8.39 -5.66 -15.04
C THR A 143 -8.38 -4.83 -16.31
N LEU A 144 -8.66 -3.54 -16.20
CA LEU A 144 -8.59 -2.58 -17.31
C LEU A 144 -7.18 -1.97 -17.44
N TRP A 145 -6.44 -1.89 -16.33
CA TRP A 145 -5.09 -1.33 -16.30
C TRP A 145 -4.30 -1.86 -15.12
N SER A 146 -2.99 -2.06 -15.33
CA SER A 146 -2.01 -2.42 -14.30
C SER A 146 -0.81 -1.49 -14.36
N SER A 147 -0.28 -1.13 -13.21
CA SER A 147 0.99 -0.39 -13.10
C SER A 147 2.21 -1.29 -13.29
N ASP A 148 3.39 -0.68 -13.36
CA ASP A 148 4.64 -1.35 -13.03
C ASP A 148 4.60 -1.91 -11.61
N LYS A 149 5.52 -2.83 -11.31
CA LYS A 149 5.69 -3.39 -9.97
C LYS A 149 6.53 -2.48 -9.08
N TYR A 150 6.11 -2.36 -7.82
CA TYR A 150 6.77 -1.55 -6.80
C TYR A 150 7.02 -2.38 -5.55
N VAL A 151 8.22 -2.29 -5.01
CA VAL A 151 8.50 -2.78 -3.65
C VAL A 151 7.78 -1.86 -2.68
N THR A 152 7.06 -2.43 -1.73
CA THR A 152 6.23 -1.68 -0.77
C THR A 152 6.53 -2.07 0.67
N LEU A 153 5.94 -1.34 1.62
CA LEU A 153 6.04 -1.57 3.06
C LEU A 153 7.48 -1.55 3.59
N ALA A 154 8.09 -0.36 3.45
CA ALA A 154 9.41 -0.09 4.00
C ALA A 154 9.39 0.05 5.53
N LEU A 155 10.44 -0.46 6.17
CA LEU A 155 10.85 -0.06 7.51
C LEU A 155 11.88 1.07 7.36
N SER A 156 11.53 2.25 7.88
CA SER A 156 12.36 3.45 7.77
C SER A 156 12.61 4.06 9.14
N ALA A 157 13.75 4.71 9.30
CA ALA A 157 14.13 5.43 10.52
C ALA A 157 14.20 6.94 10.26
N HIS A 158 13.78 7.74 11.23
CA HIS A 158 13.97 9.19 11.23
C HIS A 158 15.44 9.54 11.41
N PRO A 159 15.98 10.58 10.75
CA PRO A 159 17.41 10.92 10.81
C PRO A 159 17.92 11.27 12.23
N ASN A 160 17.03 11.65 13.14
CA ASN A 160 17.40 11.95 14.54
C ASN A 160 17.63 10.68 15.39
N VAL A 161 17.29 9.49 14.88
CA VAL A 161 17.53 8.23 15.61
C VAL A 161 19.01 7.86 15.50
N PRO A 162 19.70 7.62 16.63
CA PRO A 162 21.11 7.23 16.61
C PRO A 162 21.37 5.97 15.76
N ALA A 163 22.46 5.97 15.00
CA ALA A 163 22.79 4.88 14.07
C ALA A 163 22.84 3.50 14.73
N ASP A 164 23.40 3.41 15.96
CA ASP A 164 23.44 2.16 16.73
C ASP A 164 22.05 1.66 17.11
N THR A 165 21.11 2.59 17.39
CA THR A 165 19.71 2.26 17.65
C THR A 165 19.04 1.72 16.38
N VAL A 166 19.24 2.37 15.23
CA VAL A 166 18.73 1.88 13.94
C VAL A 166 19.27 0.49 13.63
N LYS A 167 20.57 0.28 13.85
CA LYS A 167 21.22 -1.02 13.65
C LYS A 167 20.61 -2.11 14.54
N ALA A 168 20.41 -1.83 15.83
CA ALA A 168 19.82 -2.78 16.78
C ALA A 168 18.39 -3.15 16.39
N VAL A 169 17.56 -2.14 16.04
CA VAL A 169 16.17 -2.36 15.59
C VAL A 169 16.16 -3.17 14.29
N ARG A 170 17.00 -2.82 13.32
CA ARG A 170 17.14 -3.57 12.07
C ARG A 170 17.47 -5.05 12.32
N GLU A 171 18.48 -5.33 13.14
CA GLU A 171 18.90 -6.70 13.47
C GLU A 171 17.77 -7.49 14.14
N THR A 172 17.00 -6.85 15.02
CA THR A 172 15.84 -7.47 15.67
C THR A 172 14.79 -7.88 14.65
N PHE A 173 14.40 -7.00 13.72
CA PHE A 173 13.43 -7.33 12.68
C PHE A 173 13.94 -8.43 11.74
N LEU A 174 15.21 -8.39 11.31
CA LEU A 174 15.79 -9.39 10.41
C LEU A 174 15.87 -10.78 11.03
N LYS A 175 16.03 -10.87 12.35
CA LYS A 175 16.08 -12.12 13.11
C LYS A 175 14.74 -12.54 13.73
N MET A 176 13.69 -11.76 13.54
CA MET A 176 12.40 -11.98 14.17
C MET A 176 11.81 -13.36 13.83
N SER A 177 12.07 -13.89 12.63
CA SER A 177 11.64 -15.23 12.23
C SER A 177 12.41 -16.37 12.92
N ASP A 178 13.58 -16.07 13.48
CA ASP A 178 14.43 -17.05 14.14
C ASP A 178 14.11 -17.16 15.64
N ASP A 179 13.36 -16.19 16.17
CA ASP A 179 12.85 -16.18 17.54
C ASP A 179 11.46 -16.84 17.59
N PRO A 180 11.19 -17.82 18.50
CA PRO A 180 9.90 -18.52 18.54
C PRO A 180 8.69 -17.61 18.75
N GLU A 181 8.79 -16.57 19.57
CA GLU A 181 7.69 -15.62 19.79
C GLU A 181 7.55 -14.68 18.59
N GLY A 182 8.65 -14.25 18.00
CA GLY A 182 8.66 -13.48 16.77
C GLY A 182 8.03 -14.22 15.62
N ALA A 183 8.34 -15.51 15.44
CA ALA A 183 7.76 -16.35 14.41
C ALA A 183 6.23 -16.48 14.54
N LYS A 184 5.70 -16.61 15.79
CA LYS A 184 4.25 -16.62 16.05
C LYS A 184 3.58 -15.31 15.62
N VAL A 185 4.18 -14.16 15.95
CA VAL A 185 3.66 -12.85 15.56
C VAL A 185 3.65 -12.70 14.05
N LEU A 186 4.72 -13.12 13.37
CA LEU A 186 4.85 -13.04 11.91
C LEU A 186 3.83 -13.94 11.21
N LEU A 187 3.56 -15.13 11.76
CA LEU A 187 2.54 -16.04 11.23
C LEU A 187 1.14 -15.47 11.40
N ALA A 188 0.79 -14.99 12.59
CA ALA A 188 -0.51 -14.34 12.85
C ALA A 188 -0.73 -13.11 11.97
N SER A 189 0.33 -12.32 11.73
CA SER A 189 0.26 -11.18 10.83
C SER A 189 0.05 -11.58 9.36
N ALA A 190 0.66 -12.68 8.93
CA ALA A 190 0.47 -13.22 7.58
C ALA A 190 -0.97 -13.67 7.35
N GLU A 191 -1.60 -14.33 8.32
CA GLU A 191 -2.99 -14.77 8.25
C GLU A 191 -3.98 -13.61 8.09
N VAL A 192 -3.68 -12.46 8.69
CA VAL A 192 -4.50 -11.25 8.55
C VAL A 192 -4.33 -10.60 7.17
N LEU A 193 -3.10 -10.57 6.65
CA LEU A 193 -2.78 -9.93 5.36
C LEU A 193 -3.10 -10.82 4.16
N GLU A 194 -2.86 -12.12 4.31
CA GLU A 194 -3.14 -13.14 3.30
C GLU A 194 -3.93 -14.28 3.93
N PRO A 195 -5.27 -14.18 4.01
CA PRO A 195 -6.07 -15.26 4.58
C PRO A 195 -5.79 -16.59 3.88
N PRO A 196 -5.83 -17.71 4.64
CA PRO A 196 -5.48 -19.04 4.15
C PRO A 196 -6.23 -19.38 2.85
N ARG A 197 -5.49 -19.80 1.84
CA ARG A 197 -6.07 -20.29 0.57
C ARG A 197 -6.24 -21.80 0.67
N PRO A 198 -7.31 -22.38 0.12
CA PRO A 198 -7.45 -23.83 0.05
C PRO A 198 -6.21 -24.48 -0.58
N GLY A 199 -5.55 -25.37 0.19
CA GLY A 199 -4.35 -26.08 -0.27
C GLY A 199 -3.03 -25.31 -0.20
N LYS A 200 -3.00 -24.11 0.41
CA LYS A 200 -1.76 -23.37 0.71
C LYS A 200 -1.74 -22.96 2.18
N GLU A 201 -0.72 -23.40 2.90
CA GLU A 201 -0.46 -22.87 4.22
C GLU A 201 -0.01 -21.42 4.15
N PRO A 202 -0.43 -20.55 5.11
CA PRO A 202 0.04 -19.17 5.17
C PRO A 202 1.56 -19.17 5.34
N ARG A 203 2.27 -18.39 4.53
CA ARG A 203 3.70 -18.19 4.72
C ARG A 203 3.88 -17.11 5.79
N PRO A 204 4.67 -17.36 6.84
CA PRO A 204 4.95 -16.33 7.82
C PRO A 204 5.60 -15.12 7.14
N LEU A 205 5.22 -13.92 7.53
CA LEU A 205 5.91 -12.71 7.11
C LEU A 205 7.39 -12.81 7.50
N ARG A 206 8.25 -12.24 6.69
CA ARG A 206 9.67 -12.08 7.00
C ARG A 206 10.10 -10.67 6.69
N PHE A 207 11.07 -10.19 7.44
CA PHE A 207 11.74 -8.95 7.12
C PHE A 207 13.11 -9.24 6.51
N VAL A 208 13.45 -8.50 5.46
CA VAL A 208 14.74 -8.60 4.77
C VAL A 208 15.43 -7.25 4.77
N ALA A 209 16.75 -7.30 4.70
CA ALA A 209 17.56 -6.09 4.55
C ALA A 209 17.13 -5.38 3.25
N SER A 210 17.02 -4.06 3.32
CA SER A 210 16.70 -3.23 2.17
C SER A 210 17.54 -1.96 2.20
N LYS A 211 17.74 -1.39 1.01
CA LYS A 211 18.44 -0.12 0.83
C LYS A 211 17.44 0.95 0.43
N ASP A 212 17.68 2.15 0.87
CA ASP A 212 16.84 3.31 0.55
C ASP A 212 16.65 3.51 -0.97
N SER A 213 17.66 3.18 -1.78
CA SER A 213 17.62 3.27 -3.24
C SER A 213 16.66 2.27 -3.93
N GLU A 214 16.24 1.19 -3.25
CA GLU A 214 15.26 0.25 -3.81
C GLU A 214 13.88 0.90 -3.99
N PHE A 215 13.65 2.05 -3.34
CA PHE A 215 12.42 2.83 -3.39
C PHE A 215 12.51 4.07 -4.29
N ASP A 216 13.56 4.21 -5.09
CA ASP A 216 13.75 5.38 -5.96
C ASP A 216 12.70 5.48 -7.07
N ASN A 217 12.12 4.35 -7.51
CA ASN A 217 11.00 4.34 -8.44
C ASN A 217 9.74 4.99 -7.84
N ILE A 218 9.46 4.78 -6.54
CA ILE A 218 8.36 5.45 -5.83
C ILE A 218 8.63 6.95 -5.73
N ARG A 219 9.85 7.35 -5.37
CA ARG A 219 10.24 8.76 -5.33
C ARG A 219 10.15 9.42 -6.71
N LYS A 220 10.57 8.70 -7.77
CA LYS A 220 10.44 9.15 -9.15
C LYS A 220 8.96 9.39 -9.52
N PHE A 221 8.10 8.45 -9.16
CA PHE A 221 6.65 8.60 -9.35
C PHE A 221 6.14 9.88 -8.68
N TYR A 222 6.40 10.09 -7.40
CA TYR A 222 5.92 11.26 -6.67
C TYR A 222 6.50 12.61 -7.16
N ARG A 223 7.67 12.61 -7.82
CA ARG A 223 8.20 13.82 -8.48
C ARG A 223 7.46 14.20 -9.76
N SER A 224 6.80 13.25 -10.41
CA SER A 224 6.18 13.44 -11.74
C SER A 224 4.69 13.15 -11.81
N THR A 225 4.07 12.73 -10.70
CA THR A 225 2.64 12.44 -10.65
C THR A 225 1.78 13.68 -10.86
N LEU A 226 0.68 13.51 -11.57
CA LEU A 226 -0.36 14.51 -11.75
C LEU A 226 -1.38 14.52 -10.60
N VAL A 227 -1.34 13.50 -9.72
CA VAL A 227 -2.22 13.41 -8.57
C VAL A 227 -1.87 14.51 -7.57
N LYS A 228 -2.82 15.37 -7.27
CA LYS A 228 -2.72 16.35 -6.18
C LYS A 228 -3.22 15.67 -4.90
N VAL A 229 -2.33 15.49 -3.94
CA VAL A 229 -2.71 14.97 -2.61
C VAL A 229 -3.25 16.16 -1.81
N GLU A 230 -4.56 16.33 -1.80
CA GLU A 230 -5.21 17.20 -0.83
C GLU A 230 -5.27 16.44 0.48
N LEU A 231 -4.30 16.66 1.34
CA LEU A 231 -4.33 16.20 2.74
C LEU A 231 -5.30 17.12 3.49
N GLN A 232 -6.59 16.77 3.45
CA GLN A 232 -7.61 17.39 4.30
C GLN A 232 -7.43 16.94 5.74
#